data_9b5b97d4ba28e466af7ec7fcd4531fd9
#
_entry.id   9b5b97d4ba28e466af7ec7fcd4531fd9
#
_cell.length_a   1.000
_cell.length_b   1.000
_cell.length_c   1.000
_cell.angle_alpha   90.00
_cell.angle_beta   90.00
_cell.angle_gamma   90.00
#
_symmetry.space_group_name_H-M   'P 1'
#
loop_
_entity.id
_entity.type
_entity.pdbx_description
1 polymer ?
#
loop_
_entity_poly.entity_id
_entity_poly.type
_entity_poly.pdbx_seq_one_letter_code
_entity_poly.pdbx_strand_id
1 'polypeptide(L)'
;MCYDGSGFCGWQVQLDAPSVQGALESALAVLLKERIQVTGAGRTDTGVHASAYVAHFDFLSELDCADLRYRLNAILPGGIAIRSVARVPEDFHARFSATRREYRYYLHREKDPFTSKYSYLCGYPVLDFEAMDRAAALLTGTHDFSCFEKSGGDNRTSICTVFEAGWHRTDDTHWYFLISADRFLRNMVRAVVGTLLEVGRGKRTPESVGQLVLPPDASPAPSASRRGAAGESVPGNALFLTSIEY
;
A
#
# COMPACT_ATOMS: atom_id res chain seq x y z
N MET A 1 -8.59 8.56 8.13
CA MET A 1 -8.38 7.53 9.15
C MET A 1 -6.97 6.93 9.07
N CYS A 2 -6.56 6.14 10.06
CA CYS A 2 -5.35 5.32 10.00
C CYS A 2 -5.64 3.95 10.63
N TYR A 3 -4.80 2.95 10.33
CA TYR A 3 -4.93 1.62 10.92
C TYR A 3 -3.62 0.83 10.98
N ASP A 4 -3.50 0.02 12.03
CA ASP A 4 -2.54 -1.07 12.15
C ASP A 4 -3.13 -2.33 11.51
N GLY A 5 -2.56 -2.76 10.40
CA GLY A 5 -3.05 -3.91 9.64
C GLY A 5 -2.74 -5.27 10.25
N SER A 6 -1.97 -5.35 11.35
CA SER A 6 -1.49 -6.62 11.92
C SER A 6 -2.61 -7.57 12.31
N GLY A 7 -3.76 -7.04 12.74
CA GLY A 7 -4.93 -7.83 13.14
C GLY A 7 -5.95 -8.08 12.02
N PHE A 8 -5.62 -7.70 10.76
CA PHE A 8 -6.58 -7.73 9.66
C PHE A 8 -6.03 -8.47 8.45
N CYS A 9 -6.93 -9.11 7.71
CA CYS A 9 -6.65 -9.72 6.41
C CYS A 9 -6.71 -8.70 5.27
N GLY A 10 -6.22 -7.48 5.54
CA GLY A 10 -6.21 -6.34 4.63
C GLY A 10 -7.45 -5.45 4.75
N TRP A 11 -7.60 -4.54 3.77
CA TRP A 11 -8.72 -3.59 3.75
C TRP A 11 -10.05 -4.26 3.44
N GLN A 12 -10.12 -5.01 2.32
CA GLN A 12 -11.37 -5.48 1.72
C GLN A 12 -12.08 -6.54 2.56
N VAL A 13 -13.40 -6.42 2.69
CA VAL A 13 -14.26 -7.47 3.28
C VAL A 13 -14.04 -8.79 2.55
N GLN A 14 -13.83 -9.85 3.31
CA GLN A 14 -13.66 -11.22 2.86
C GLN A 14 -14.53 -12.14 3.70
N LEU A 15 -14.88 -13.30 3.16
CA LEU A 15 -15.60 -14.32 3.89
C LEU A 15 -14.74 -14.84 5.05
N ASP A 16 -15.31 -14.87 6.26
CA ASP A 16 -14.70 -15.43 7.49
C ASP A 16 -13.31 -14.87 7.88
N ALA A 17 -12.99 -13.63 7.46
CA ALA A 17 -11.74 -13.00 7.80
C ALA A 17 -11.91 -11.55 8.27
N PRO A 18 -11.23 -11.13 9.36
CA PRO A 18 -11.29 -9.76 9.83
C PRO A 18 -10.69 -8.79 8.81
N SER A 19 -11.42 -7.73 8.48
CA SER A 19 -10.97 -6.69 7.56
C SER A 19 -11.24 -5.30 8.12
N VAL A 20 -10.45 -4.31 7.69
CA VAL A 20 -10.62 -2.92 8.14
C VAL A 20 -11.96 -2.37 7.66
N GLN A 21 -12.34 -2.64 6.42
CA GLN A 21 -13.64 -2.24 5.84
C GLN A 21 -14.80 -2.83 6.62
N GLY A 22 -14.76 -4.13 6.94
CA GLY A 22 -15.84 -4.80 7.68
C GLY A 22 -15.98 -4.25 9.10
N ALA A 23 -14.90 -3.96 9.79
CA ALA A 23 -14.91 -3.32 11.10
C ALA A 23 -15.55 -1.92 11.04
N LEU A 24 -15.20 -1.13 10.02
CA LEU A 24 -15.75 0.21 9.83
C LEU A 24 -17.25 0.17 9.47
N GLU A 25 -17.66 -0.70 8.55
CA GLU A 25 -19.07 -0.88 8.16
C GLU A 25 -19.94 -1.34 9.33
N SER A 26 -19.42 -2.27 10.14
CA SER A 26 -20.12 -2.73 11.36
C SER A 26 -20.29 -1.60 12.38
N ALA A 27 -19.26 -0.80 12.61
CA ALA A 27 -19.32 0.35 13.51
C ALA A 27 -20.31 1.41 13.03
N LEU A 28 -20.28 1.74 11.73
CA LEU A 28 -21.25 2.67 11.12
C LEU A 28 -22.67 2.16 11.23
N ALA A 29 -22.92 0.87 10.96
CA ALA A 29 -24.25 0.28 11.06
C ALA A 29 -24.82 0.36 12.49
N VAL A 30 -23.98 0.18 13.52
CA VAL A 30 -24.42 0.34 14.92
C VAL A 30 -24.79 1.80 15.23
N LEU A 31 -24.02 2.76 14.76
CA LEU A 31 -24.21 4.17 15.06
C LEU A 31 -25.33 4.81 14.26
N LEU A 32 -25.44 4.49 12.98
CA LEU A 32 -26.40 5.08 12.05
C LEU A 32 -27.71 4.29 11.94
N LYS A 33 -27.75 3.09 12.54
CA LYS A 33 -28.93 2.20 12.58
C LYS A 33 -29.37 1.67 11.20
N GLU A 34 -28.47 1.70 10.22
CA GLU A 34 -28.70 1.12 8.91
C GLU A 34 -27.40 0.55 8.34
N ARG A 35 -27.51 -0.30 7.33
CA ARG A 35 -26.34 -0.87 6.64
C ARG A 35 -25.66 0.17 5.77
N ILE A 36 -24.43 0.47 6.09
CA ILE A 36 -23.59 1.42 5.35
C ILE A 36 -22.54 0.64 4.56
N GLN A 37 -22.44 0.93 3.27
CA GLN A 37 -21.36 0.42 2.43
C GLN A 37 -20.25 1.45 2.35
N VAL A 38 -19.01 1.03 2.62
CA VAL A 38 -17.82 1.91 2.61
C VAL A 38 -16.96 1.63 1.41
N THR A 39 -16.58 2.67 0.69
CA THR A 39 -15.62 2.60 -0.41
C THR A 39 -14.28 3.21 0.00
N GLY A 40 -13.22 2.42 -0.02
CA GLY A 40 -11.87 2.86 0.32
C GLY A 40 -11.06 3.35 -0.87
N ALA A 41 -10.00 4.12 -0.60
CA ALA A 41 -9.08 4.66 -1.60
C ALA A 41 -8.29 3.60 -2.38
N GLY A 42 -8.19 2.38 -1.85
CA GLY A 42 -7.53 1.25 -2.48
C GLY A 42 -7.50 0.04 -1.55
N ARG A 43 -7.21 -1.12 -2.10
CA ARG A 43 -7.03 -2.34 -1.29
C ARG A 43 -5.62 -2.38 -0.72
N THR A 44 -5.49 -2.77 0.54
CA THR A 44 -4.21 -3.16 1.14
C THR A 44 -4.22 -4.65 1.41
N ASP A 45 -3.06 -5.29 1.29
CA ASP A 45 -2.88 -6.72 1.57
C ASP A 45 -2.91 -6.99 3.08
N THR A 46 -3.02 -8.26 3.46
CA THR A 46 -2.90 -8.73 4.85
C THR A 46 -1.65 -8.19 5.52
N GLY A 47 -1.82 -7.62 6.71
CA GLY A 47 -0.74 -7.08 7.53
C GLY A 47 -0.20 -5.72 7.08
N VAL A 48 -0.66 -5.16 5.96
CA VAL A 48 -0.26 -3.82 5.48
C VAL A 48 -0.99 -2.75 6.27
N HIS A 49 -0.24 -1.72 6.70
CA HIS A 49 -0.74 -0.61 7.50
C HIS A 49 -1.10 0.60 6.65
N ALA A 50 -1.83 1.54 7.25
CA ALA A 50 -2.01 2.87 6.68
C ALA A 50 -1.93 3.93 7.78
N SER A 51 -1.00 4.87 7.67
CA SER A 51 -0.93 6.06 8.53
C SER A 51 -1.84 7.19 8.02
N ALA A 52 -2.17 7.16 6.72
CA ALA A 52 -3.17 8.02 6.10
C ALA A 52 -4.03 7.18 5.14
N TYR A 53 -5.33 7.12 5.42
CA TYR A 53 -6.29 6.41 4.59
C TYR A 53 -7.60 7.17 4.46
N VAL A 54 -8.18 7.15 3.27
CA VAL A 54 -9.46 7.81 2.99
C VAL A 54 -10.47 6.76 2.54
N ALA A 55 -11.67 6.88 3.08
CA ALA A 55 -12.84 6.13 2.65
C ALA A 55 -14.05 7.06 2.61
N HIS A 56 -15.01 6.79 1.75
CA HIS A 56 -16.27 7.50 1.73
C HIS A 56 -17.45 6.53 1.86
N PHE A 57 -18.57 7.06 2.27
CA PHE A 57 -19.86 6.38 2.27
C PHE A 57 -20.96 7.42 2.00
N ASP A 58 -22.10 6.96 1.52
CA ASP A 58 -23.28 7.77 1.31
C ASP A 58 -24.23 7.63 2.49
N PHE A 59 -24.84 8.75 2.91
CA PHE A 59 -25.83 8.79 3.98
C PHE A 59 -26.78 9.97 3.75
N LEU A 60 -28.09 9.68 3.76
CA LEU A 60 -29.09 10.67 3.34
C LEU A 60 -29.45 11.70 4.41
N SER A 61 -29.25 11.37 5.68
CA SER A 61 -29.59 12.27 6.78
C SER A 61 -28.42 13.18 7.15
N GLU A 62 -28.71 14.28 7.82
CA GLU A 62 -27.67 15.14 8.37
C GLU A 62 -26.84 14.42 9.43
N LEU A 63 -25.52 14.60 9.38
CA LEU A 63 -24.57 14.05 10.33
C LEU A 63 -23.77 15.17 11.00
N ASP A 64 -23.65 15.09 12.31
CA ASP A 64 -22.57 15.78 13.02
C ASP A 64 -21.27 14.99 12.84
N CYS A 65 -20.38 15.49 11.99
CA CYS A 65 -19.13 14.83 11.66
C CYS A 65 -18.18 14.72 12.87
N ALA A 66 -18.25 15.65 13.81
CA ALA A 66 -17.40 15.62 15.01
C ALA A 66 -17.91 14.55 16.00
N ASP A 67 -19.22 14.49 16.24
CA ASP A 67 -19.85 13.44 17.05
C ASP A 67 -19.61 12.06 16.43
N LEU A 68 -19.86 11.90 15.14
CA LEU A 68 -19.61 10.63 14.45
C LEU A 68 -18.16 10.15 14.59
N ARG A 69 -17.18 11.06 14.42
CA ARG A 69 -15.76 10.74 14.64
C ARG A 69 -15.51 10.24 16.07
N TYR A 70 -16.03 10.95 17.05
CA TYR A 70 -15.88 10.59 18.47
C TYR A 70 -16.44 9.20 18.75
N ARG A 71 -17.70 8.95 18.33
CA ARG A 71 -18.39 7.69 18.57
C ARG A 71 -17.76 6.52 17.82
N LEU A 72 -17.31 6.71 16.58
CA LEU A 72 -16.57 5.68 15.84
C LEU A 72 -15.29 5.27 16.58
N ASN A 73 -14.51 6.24 17.08
CA ASN A 73 -13.28 5.93 17.84
C ASN A 73 -13.59 5.24 19.20
N ALA A 74 -14.77 5.40 19.75
CA ALA A 74 -15.17 4.73 20.97
C ALA A 74 -15.50 3.24 20.79
N ILE A 75 -15.96 2.84 19.59
CA ILE A 75 -16.43 1.47 19.35
C ILE A 75 -15.55 0.67 18.37
N LEU A 76 -14.70 1.33 17.58
CA LEU A 76 -13.77 0.65 16.67
C LEU A 76 -12.68 -0.10 17.44
N PRO A 77 -12.17 -1.23 16.90
CA PRO A 77 -11.00 -1.89 17.46
C PRO A 77 -9.81 -0.93 17.60
N GLY A 78 -8.98 -1.11 18.63
CA GLY A 78 -7.82 -0.25 18.90
C GLY A 78 -6.79 -0.13 17.76
N GLY A 79 -6.84 -1.05 16.78
CA GLY A 79 -6.02 -0.98 15.57
C GLY A 79 -6.56 -0.02 14.49
N ILE A 80 -7.72 0.64 14.69
CA ILE A 80 -8.30 1.58 13.71
C ILE A 80 -8.61 2.90 14.41
N ALA A 81 -8.20 4.03 13.82
CA ALA A 81 -8.54 5.36 14.34
C ALA A 81 -9.05 6.29 13.24
N ILE A 82 -10.17 6.95 13.51
CA ILE A 82 -10.76 7.98 12.64
C ILE A 82 -10.16 9.33 13.01
N ARG A 83 -9.38 9.90 12.11
CA ARG A 83 -8.73 11.22 12.31
C ARG A 83 -9.70 12.37 12.03
N SER A 84 -10.48 12.25 10.96
CA SER A 84 -11.48 13.24 10.58
C SER A 84 -12.66 12.57 9.87
N VAL A 85 -13.82 13.21 9.95
CA VAL A 85 -14.99 12.97 9.12
C VAL A 85 -15.38 14.33 8.53
N ALA A 86 -15.65 14.38 7.25
CA ALA A 86 -16.02 15.61 6.55
C ALA A 86 -17.03 15.30 5.44
N ARG A 87 -17.89 16.27 5.12
CA ARG A 87 -18.71 16.22 3.91
C ARG A 87 -17.83 16.51 2.70
N VAL A 88 -18.09 15.84 1.62
CA VAL A 88 -17.40 15.98 0.33
C VAL A 88 -18.43 16.21 -0.77
N PRO A 89 -18.04 16.74 -1.95
CA PRO A 89 -18.91 16.82 -3.12
C PRO A 89 -19.50 15.45 -3.51
N GLU A 90 -20.68 15.44 -4.13
CA GLU A 90 -21.39 14.21 -4.50
C GLU A 90 -20.62 13.37 -5.53
N ASP A 91 -19.78 13.97 -6.35
CA ASP A 91 -18.93 13.31 -7.33
C ASP A 91 -17.61 12.79 -6.77
N PHE A 92 -17.33 13.06 -5.47
CA PHE A 92 -16.11 12.57 -4.84
C PHE A 92 -16.12 11.05 -4.70
N HIS A 93 -15.05 10.42 -5.18
CA HIS A 93 -14.86 8.98 -5.04
C HIS A 93 -13.49 8.67 -4.46
N ALA A 94 -13.42 8.11 -3.24
CA ALA A 94 -12.16 7.89 -2.52
C ALA A 94 -11.09 7.13 -3.35
N ARG A 95 -11.49 6.25 -4.25
CA ARG A 95 -10.55 5.51 -5.11
C ARG A 95 -10.21 6.25 -6.41
N PHE A 96 -11.23 6.79 -7.10
CA PHE A 96 -11.06 7.29 -8.47
C PHE A 96 -10.70 8.75 -8.54
N SER A 97 -11.06 9.55 -7.52
CA SER A 97 -10.64 10.96 -7.43
C SER A 97 -9.19 11.12 -6.93
N ALA A 98 -8.59 10.07 -6.38
CA ALA A 98 -7.22 10.13 -5.88
C ALA A 98 -6.21 10.18 -7.03
N THR A 99 -5.36 11.21 -7.02
CA THR A 99 -4.35 11.50 -8.04
C THR A 99 -2.98 10.91 -7.73
N ARG A 100 -2.65 10.77 -6.44
CA ARG A 100 -1.36 10.21 -5.98
C ARG A 100 -1.54 9.39 -4.71
N ARG A 101 -0.76 8.34 -4.58
CA ARG A 101 -0.61 7.53 -3.37
C ARG A 101 0.85 7.32 -3.07
N GLU A 102 1.24 7.40 -1.79
CA GLU A 102 2.60 7.17 -1.33
C GLU A 102 2.63 5.98 -0.38
N TYR A 103 3.59 5.11 -0.57
CA TYR A 103 3.90 4.02 0.33
C TYR A 103 5.32 4.13 0.86
N ARG A 104 5.51 3.73 2.11
CA ARG A 104 6.83 3.51 2.72
C ARG A 104 6.96 2.08 3.18
N TYR A 105 8.08 1.47 2.85
CA TYR A 105 8.47 0.15 3.33
C TYR A 105 9.66 0.29 4.25
N TYR A 106 9.48 -0.02 5.55
CA TYR A 106 10.52 0.15 6.57
C TYR A 106 11.39 -1.09 6.66
N LEU A 107 12.71 -0.88 6.82
CA LEU A 107 13.73 -1.91 6.89
C LEU A 107 14.72 -1.57 7.99
N HIS A 108 15.14 -2.58 8.77
CA HIS A 108 16.20 -2.46 9.76
C HIS A 108 17.22 -3.59 9.62
N ARG A 109 18.47 -3.32 10.03
CA ARG A 109 19.62 -4.20 9.82
C ARG A 109 20.00 -5.02 11.07
N GLU A 110 19.60 -4.59 12.24
CA GLU A 110 19.90 -5.21 13.51
C GLU A 110 18.62 -5.73 14.16
N LYS A 111 18.72 -6.86 14.89
CA LYS A 111 17.56 -7.44 15.55
C LYS A 111 17.07 -6.53 16.68
N ASP A 112 15.85 -6.05 16.54
CA ASP A 112 15.15 -5.24 17.53
C ASP A 112 13.70 -5.72 17.69
N PRO A 113 13.31 -6.26 18.89
CA PRO A 113 11.97 -6.75 19.14
C PRO A 113 10.91 -5.63 19.17
N PHE A 114 11.28 -4.38 19.42
CA PHE A 114 10.35 -3.25 19.44
C PHE A 114 10.07 -2.71 18.05
N THR A 115 10.98 -2.88 17.10
CA THR A 115 10.85 -2.40 15.71
C THR A 115 10.26 -3.46 14.79
N SER A 116 10.49 -4.76 15.06
CA SER A 116 10.16 -5.87 14.16
C SER A 116 8.68 -6.00 13.79
N LYS A 117 7.76 -5.40 14.57
CA LYS A 117 6.33 -5.40 14.25
C LYS A 117 6.02 -4.58 13.00
N TYR A 118 6.75 -3.49 12.78
CA TYR A 118 6.47 -2.46 11.76
C TYR A 118 7.61 -2.24 10.76
N SER A 119 8.64 -3.08 10.82
CA SER A 119 9.82 -2.99 9.96
C SER A 119 10.35 -4.37 9.64
N TYR A 120 10.93 -4.55 8.47
CA TYR A 120 11.51 -5.80 8.02
C TYR A 120 12.97 -5.92 8.45
N LEU A 121 13.29 -6.95 9.24
CA LEU A 121 14.68 -7.28 9.56
C LEU A 121 15.37 -7.86 8.33
N CYS A 122 16.30 -7.11 7.76
CA CYS A 122 17.12 -7.52 6.63
C CYS A 122 18.52 -7.90 7.09
N GLY A 123 18.70 -9.14 7.51
CA GLY A 123 19.95 -9.66 8.08
C GLY A 123 21.03 -10.07 7.08
N TYR A 124 20.91 -9.71 5.78
CA TYR A 124 21.95 -10.02 4.79
C TYR A 124 23.24 -9.24 5.09
N PRO A 125 24.43 -9.88 5.06
CA PRO A 125 25.69 -9.23 5.45
C PRO A 125 25.99 -7.96 4.67
N VAL A 126 25.77 -8.00 3.35
CA VAL A 126 25.98 -6.86 2.44
C VAL A 126 24.64 -6.47 1.82
N LEU A 127 24.37 -5.17 1.80
CA LEU A 127 23.24 -4.60 1.10
C LEU A 127 23.68 -3.26 0.51
N ASP A 128 23.82 -3.23 -0.82
CA ASP A 128 24.25 -2.05 -1.58
C ASP A 128 23.05 -1.14 -1.85
N PHE A 129 22.83 -0.15 -0.99
CA PHE A 129 21.74 0.82 -1.12
C PHE A 129 21.90 1.73 -2.34
N GLU A 130 23.14 2.06 -2.75
CA GLU A 130 23.38 2.87 -3.95
C GLU A 130 22.94 2.13 -5.22
N ALA A 131 23.27 0.84 -5.31
CA ALA A 131 22.80 0.00 -6.41
C ALA A 131 21.28 -0.14 -6.40
N MET A 132 20.66 -0.28 -5.21
CA MET A 132 19.21 -0.34 -5.06
C MET A 132 18.53 0.98 -5.48
N ASP A 133 19.13 2.15 -5.19
CA ASP A 133 18.61 3.46 -5.63
C ASP A 133 18.75 3.65 -7.15
N ARG A 134 19.88 3.25 -7.74
CA ARG A 134 20.00 3.26 -9.21
C ARG A 134 18.92 2.39 -9.87
N ALA A 135 18.63 1.22 -9.30
CA ALA A 135 17.56 0.35 -9.79
C ALA A 135 16.15 0.96 -9.59
N ALA A 136 15.91 1.60 -8.44
CA ALA A 136 14.63 2.25 -8.14
C ALA A 136 14.34 3.42 -9.09
N ALA A 137 15.36 4.19 -9.45
CA ALA A 137 15.23 5.30 -10.41
C ALA A 137 14.70 4.85 -11.78
N LEU A 138 14.97 3.61 -12.21
CA LEU A 138 14.47 3.03 -13.47
C LEU A 138 12.97 2.72 -13.45
N LEU A 139 12.33 2.75 -12.29
CA LEU A 139 10.88 2.55 -12.14
C LEU A 139 10.09 3.85 -12.33
N THR A 140 10.75 5.01 -12.29
CA THR A 140 10.09 6.31 -12.40
C THR A 140 9.58 6.54 -13.82
N GLY A 141 8.38 7.12 -13.94
CA GLY A 141 7.70 7.34 -15.22
C GLY A 141 6.49 6.45 -15.41
N THR A 142 5.93 6.50 -16.62
CA THR A 142 4.74 5.71 -17.00
C THR A 142 5.18 4.41 -17.67
N HIS A 143 4.87 3.29 -17.05
CA HIS A 143 5.29 1.96 -17.51
C HIS A 143 4.19 0.92 -17.28
N ASP A 144 4.30 -0.22 -17.99
CA ASP A 144 3.59 -1.46 -17.66
C ASP A 144 4.34 -2.19 -16.55
N PHE A 145 3.69 -2.32 -15.38
CA PHE A 145 4.19 -2.98 -14.18
C PHE A 145 3.68 -4.42 -14.01
N SER A 146 3.22 -5.07 -15.07
CA SER A 146 2.66 -6.44 -15.01
C SER A 146 3.60 -7.49 -14.38
N CYS A 147 4.93 -7.31 -14.46
CA CYS A 147 5.92 -8.15 -13.76
C CYS A 147 5.79 -8.09 -12.22
N PHE A 148 5.26 -7.01 -11.68
CA PHE A 148 5.13 -6.79 -10.24
C PHE A 148 3.71 -7.07 -9.73
N GLU A 149 2.76 -7.42 -10.62
CA GLU A 149 1.38 -7.69 -10.27
C GLU A 149 1.17 -9.16 -9.85
N LYS A 150 0.52 -9.36 -8.69
CA LYS A 150 0.02 -10.69 -8.31
C LYS A 150 -1.30 -10.95 -9.03
N SER A 151 -1.44 -12.14 -9.62
CA SER A 151 -2.66 -12.57 -10.31
C SER A 151 -3.93 -12.46 -9.45
N GLY A 152 -5.08 -12.30 -10.11
CA GLY A 152 -6.39 -12.14 -9.46
C GLY A 152 -6.68 -10.70 -9.00
N GLY A 153 -6.05 -9.71 -9.61
CA GLY A 153 -6.46 -8.30 -9.52
C GLY A 153 -7.61 -7.99 -10.49
N ASP A 154 -8.46 -7.01 -10.14
CA ASP A 154 -9.58 -6.50 -10.98
C ASP A 154 -9.12 -5.32 -11.86
N ASN A 155 -7.84 -5.26 -12.18
CA ASN A 155 -7.27 -4.14 -12.93
C ASN A 155 -7.53 -4.31 -14.44
N ARG A 156 -7.98 -3.23 -15.09
CA ARG A 156 -8.16 -3.19 -16.56
C ARG A 156 -6.84 -3.02 -17.30
N THR A 157 -5.82 -2.50 -16.62
CA THR A 157 -4.49 -2.22 -17.18
C THR A 157 -3.43 -2.35 -16.09
N SER A 158 -2.23 -2.77 -16.47
CA SER A 158 -1.04 -2.81 -15.62
C SER A 158 -0.18 -1.54 -15.71
N ILE A 159 -0.66 -0.53 -16.44
CA ILE A 159 0.04 0.74 -16.60
C ILE A 159 -0.12 1.57 -15.33
N CYS A 160 1.00 2.06 -14.80
CA CYS A 160 1.07 2.97 -13.66
C CYS A 160 2.08 4.08 -13.97
N THR A 161 1.87 5.26 -13.40
CA THR A 161 2.85 6.36 -13.42
C THR A 161 3.46 6.49 -12.04
N VAL A 162 4.73 6.10 -11.92
CA VAL A 162 5.52 6.28 -10.69
C VAL A 162 6.16 7.65 -10.72
N PHE A 163 5.87 8.47 -9.70
CA PHE A 163 6.40 9.84 -9.58
C PHE A 163 7.74 9.86 -8.85
N GLU A 164 7.94 8.95 -7.91
CA GLU A 164 9.13 8.88 -7.07
C GLU A 164 9.34 7.44 -6.59
N ALA A 165 10.59 6.99 -6.56
CA ALA A 165 10.99 5.72 -5.98
C ALA A 165 12.44 5.82 -5.49
N GLY A 166 12.71 5.57 -4.19
CA GLY A 166 14.05 5.66 -3.64
C GLY A 166 14.16 5.20 -2.20
N TRP A 167 15.39 4.91 -1.77
CA TRP A 167 15.75 4.52 -0.42
C TRP A 167 16.21 5.73 0.40
N HIS A 168 15.75 5.81 1.62
CA HIS A 168 16.08 6.87 2.56
C HIS A 168 16.63 6.27 3.83
N ARG A 169 17.80 6.73 4.25
CA ARG A 169 18.41 6.36 5.54
C ARG A 169 17.79 7.19 6.66
N THR A 170 17.32 6.54 7.70
CA THR A 170 16.83 7.22 8.90
C THR A 170 17.93 7.36 9.96
N ASP A 171 18.69 6.28 10.17
CA ASP A 171 19.85 6.23 11.04
C ASP A 171 20.85 5.17 10.57
N ASP A 172 21.78 4.72 11.43
CA ASP A 172 22.83 3.77 11.04
C ASP A 172 22.30 2.37 10.71
N THR A 173 21.14 2.01 11.24
CA THR A 173 20.56 0.66 11.12
C THR A 173 19.18 0.63 10.48
N HIS A 174 18.56 1.79 10.24
CA HIS A 174 17.20 1.90 9.73
C HIS A 174 17.12 2.67 8.41
N TRP A 175 16.30 2.13 7.50
CA TRP A 175 15.96 2.73 6.19
C TRP A 175 14.48 2.60 5.92
N TYR A 176 13.99 3.40 4.99
CA TYR A 176 12.72 3.13 4.32
C TYR A 176 12.84 3.32 2.82
N PHE A 177 12.12 2.51 2.09
CA PHE A 177 11.87 2.71 0.67
C PHE A 177 10.59 3.50 0.49
N LEU A 178 10.66 4.61 -0.22
CA LEU A 178 9.52 5.44 -0.59
C LEU A 178 9.18 5.18 -2.05
N ILE A 179 7.90 5.01 -2.33
CA ILE A 179 7.38 4.98 -3.70
C ILE A 179 6.03 5.70 -3.75
N SER A 180 5.88 6.58 -4.74
CA SER A 180 4.62 7.27 -5.01
C SER A 180 4.21 7.12 -6.46
N ALA A 181 2.90 6.89 -6.69
CA ALA A 181 2.34 6.68 -8.03
C ALA A 181 0.88 7.14 -8.09
N ASP A 182 0.36 7.29 -9.32
CA ASP A 182 -1.07 7.52 -9.58
C ASP A 182 -1.93 6.35 -9.08
N ARG A 183 -1.42 5.13 -9.23
CA ARG A 183 -2.04 3.89 -8.76
C ARG A 183 -1.00 2.80 -8.52
N PHE A 184 -1.40 1.76 -7.78
CA PHE A 184 -0.61 0.55 -7.59
C PHE A 184 -1.41 -0.69 -7.95
N LEU A 185 -0.73 -1.69 -8.50
CA LEU A 185 -1.28 -3.02 -8.75
C LEU A 185 -1.24 -3.86 -7.48
N ARG A 186 -1.99 -4.95 -7.47
CA ARG A 186 -2.00 -5.89 -6.34
C ARG A 186 -0.59 -6.40 -6.05
N ASN A 187 -0.13 -6.22 -4.79
CA ASN A 187 1.17 -6.66 -4.30
C ASN A 187 2.40 -5.96 -4.94
N MET A 188 2.19 -4.95 -5.79
CA MET A 188 3.25 -4.30 -6.58
C MET A 188 4.40 -3.79 -5.72
N VAL A 189 4.14 -2.97 -4.71
CA VAL A 189 5.20 -2.37 -3.88
C VAL A 189 6.05 -3.44 -3.20
N ARG A 190 5.44 -4.50 -2.69
CA ARG A 190 6.15 -5.61 -2.03
C ARG A 190 7.03 -6.39 -3.00
N ALA A 191 6.59 -6.57 -4.25
CA ALA A 191 7.38 -7.20 -5.30
C ALA A 191 8.54 -6.30 -5.75
N VAL A 192 8.32 -4.99 -5.87
CA VAL A 192 9.35 -4.00 -6.17
C VAL A 192 10.44 -4.05 -5.09
N VAL A 193 10.09 -3.90 -3.82
CA VAL A 193 11.07 -3.95 -2.72
C VAL A 193 11.85 -5.26 -2.72
N GLY A 194 11.18 -6.40 -2.89
CA GLY A 194 11.86 -7.70 -2.96
C GLY A 194 12.87 -7.78 -4.11
N THR A 195 12.52 -7.24 -5.27
CA THR A 195 13.42 -7.17 -6.43
C THR A 195 14.62 -6.24 -6.17
N LEU A 196 14.39 -5.09 -5.54
CA LEU A 196 15.47 -4.17 -5.16
C LEU A 196 16.43 -4.80 -4.13
N LEU A 197 15.90 -5.60 -3.20
CA LEU A 197 16.75 -6.36 -2.26
C LEU A 197 17.62 -7.42 -2.97
N GLU A 198 17.16 -8.00 -4.08
CA GLU A 198 18.02 -8.86 -4.91
C GLU A 198 19.17 -8.07 -5.54
N VAL A 199 18.92 -6.82 -5.96
CA VAL A 199 19.97 -5.91 -6.45
C VAL A 199 20.98 -5.60 -5.35
N GLY A 200 20.51 -5.17 -4.17
CA GLY A 200 21.38 -4.84 -3.03
C GLY A 200 22.24 -6.01 -2.55
N ARG A 201 21.81 -7.25 -2.80
CA ARG A 201 22.55 -8.49 -2.52
C ARG A 201 23.49 -8.93 -3.65
N GLY A 202 23.56 -8.18 -4.76
CA GLY A 202 24.33 -8.55 -5.94
C GLY A 202 23.80 -9.76 -6.72
N LYS A 203 22.55 -10.20 -6.47
CA LYS A 203 21.90 -11.30 -7.21
C LYS A 203 21.33 -10.83 -8.57
N ARG A 204 21.19 -9.54 -8.75
CA ARG A 204 20.62 -8.89 -9.93
C ARG A 204 21.33 -7.58 -10.16
N THR A 205 21.53 -7.18 -11.42
CA THR A 205 22.09 -5.85 -11.73
C THR A 205 20.97 -4.78 -11.68
N PRO A 206 21.30 -3.51 -11.38
CA PRO A 206 20.31 -2.43 -11.43
C PRO A 206 19.59 -2.35 -12.78
N GLU A 207 20.31 -2.46 -13.90
CA GLU A 207 19.77 -2.34 -15.27
C GLU A 207 18.72 -3.42 -15.57
N SER A 208 18.87 -4.61 -14.97
CA SER A 208 17.90 -5.70 -15.13
C SER A 208 16.51 -5.37 -14.57
N VAL A 209 16.41 -4.41 -13.63
CA VAL A 209 15.12 -3.94 -13.09
C VAL A 209 14.37 -3.12 -14.14
N GLY A 210 15.08 -2.29 -14.92
CA GLY A 210 14.48 -1.57 -16.04
C GLY A 210 13.87 -2.48 -17.12
N GLN A 211 14.35 -3.73 -17.25
CA GLN A 211 13.77 -4.71 -18.18
C GLN A 211 12.45 -5.34 -17.67
N LEU A 212 12.13 -5.18 -16.39
CA LEU A 212 10.88 -5.67 -15.79
C LEU A 212 9.69 -4.73 -16.04
N VAL A 213 9.95 -3.46 -16.30
CA VAL A 213 8.95 -2.49 -16.73
C VAL A 213 9.00 -2.34 -18.25
N LEU A 214 7.83 -2.21 -18.88
CA LEU A 214 7.75 -2.06 -20.34
C LEU A 214 7.18 -0.69 -20.70
N PRO A 215 7.46 -0.20 -21.92
CA PRO A 215 6.74 0.94 -22.47
C PRO A 215 5.22 0.70 -22.41
N PRO A 216 4.41 1.77 -22.21
CA PRO A 216 2.96 1.65 -22.04
C PRO A 216 2.22 1.06 -23.25
N ASP A 217 2.81 1.17 -24.44
CA ASP A 217 2.33 0.67 -25.72
C ASP A 217 2.81 -0.74 -26.06
N ALA A 218 3.69 -1.31 -25.24
CA ALA A 218 4.10 -2.71 -25.44
C ALA A 218 2.92 -3.64 -25.23
N SER A 219 2.69 -4.57 -26.17
CA SER A 219 1.69 -5.64 -26.00
C SER A 219 2.12 -6.56 -24.86
N PRO A 220 1.46 -6.55 -23.72
CA PRO A 220 1.86 -7.36 -22.59
C PRO A 220 1.64 -8.85 -22.90
N ALA A 221 2.66 -9.68 -22.65
CA ALA A 221 2.42 -11.09 -22.45
C ALA A 221 1.46 -11.28 -21.24
N PRO A 222 0.69 -12.37 -21.15
CA PRO A 222 -0.19 -12.61 -20.01
C PRO A 222 0.51 -12.38 -18.67
N SER A 223 -0.07 -11.57 -17.77
CA SER A 223 0.55 -11.11 -16.51
C SER A 223 1.12 -12.24 -15.65
N ALA A 224 0.46 -13.41 -15.64
CA ALA A 224 0.91 -14.59 -14.90
C ALA A 224 2.28 -15.12 -15.35
N SER A 225 2.65 -14.97 -16.63
CA SER A 225 3.95 -15.43 -17.14
C SER A 225 5.10 -14.49 -16.79
N ARG A 226 4.82 -13.22 -16.51
CA ARG A 226 5.84 -12.18 -16.24
C ARG A 226 6.18 -12.01 -14.75
N ARG A 227 5.24 -12.35 -13.83
CA ARG A 227 5.46 -12.20 -12.38
C ARG A 227 6.68 -12.98 -11.88
N GLY A 228 6.99 -14.13 -12.47
CA GLY A 228 8.17 -14.93 -12.13
C GLY A 228 9.52 -14.28 -12.46
N ALA A 229 9.55 -13.21 -13.26
CA ALA A 229 10.77 -12.47 -13.58
C ALA A 229 11.17 -11.46 -12.47
N ALA A 230 10.22 -10.97 -11.68
CA ALA A 230 10.48 -10.11 -10.51
C ALA A 230 10.82 -10.96 -9.27
N GLY A 231 11.51 -10.34 -8.31
CA GLY A 231 11.87 -10.96 -7.04
C GLY A 231 10.65 -11.37 -6.18
N GLU A 232 10.91 -12.15 -5.15
CA GLU A 232 9.90 -12.55 -4.18
C GLU A 232 9.34 -11.34 -3.43
N SER A 233 8.06 -11.39 -3.09
CA SER A 233 7.43 -10.29 -2.36
C SER A 233 7.86 -10.29 -0.89
N VAL A 234 8.27 -9.14 -0.40
CA VAL A 234 8.59 -8.95 1.02
C VAL A 234 7.32 -8.99 1.91
N PRO A 235 7.46 -9.24 3.23
CA PRO A 235 6.33 -9.25 4.17
C PRO A 235 5.53 -7.95 4.17
N GLY A 236 4.22 -8.02 4.46
CA GLY A 236 3.33 -6.85 4.47
C GLY A 236 3.46 -5.96 5.71
N ASN A 237 3.92 -6.52 6.85
CA ASN A 237 3.99 -5.84 8.15
C ASN A 237 4.95 -4.64 8.22
N ALA A 238 5.76 -4.42 7.20
CA ALA A 238 6.65 -3.27 7.10
C ALA A 238 6.17 -2.23 6.08
N LEU A 239 5.03 -2.47 5.41
CA LEU A 239 4.48 -1.60 4.39
C LEU A 239 3.38 -0.71 4.95
N PHE A 240 3.49 0.59 4.68
CA PHE A 240 2.54 1.62 5.10
C PHE A 240 2.08 2.45 3.89
N LEU A 241 0.78 2.62 3.74
CA LEU A 241 0.21 3.69 2.93
C LEU A 241 0.29 4.98 3.76
N THR A 242 1.10 5.94 3.32
CA THR A 242 1.48 7.13 4.10
C THR A 242 0.82 8.41 3.63
N SER A 243 0.41 8.49 2.36
CA SER A 243 -0.30 9.65 1.81
C SER A 243 -1.23 9.27 0.67
N ILE A 244 -2.32 10.02 0.53
CA ILE A 244 -3.23 10.00 -0.61
C ILE A 244 -3.57 11.46 -0.94
N GLU A 245 -3.36 11.86 -2.19
CA GLU A 245 -3.70 13.18 -2.71
C GLU A 245 -4.94 13.08 -3.62
N TYR A 246 -5.78 14.11 -3.56
CA TYR A 246 -7.03 14.23 -4.33
C TYR A 246 -7.06 15.47 -5.19
#